data_53e9ed88c7e709f314357e40c1f11568
#
_entry.id   53e9ed88c7e709f314357e40c1f11568
#
_cell.length_a   1.000
_cell.length_b   1.000
_cell.length_c   1.000
_cell.angle_alpha   90.00
_cell.angle_beta   90.00
_cell.angle_gamma   90.00
#
_symmetry.space_group_name_H-M   'P 1'
#
loop_
_entity.id
_entity.type
_entity.pdbx_description
1 polymer ?
#
loop_
_entity_poly.entity_id
_entity_poly.type
_entity_poly.pdbx_seq_one_letter_code
_entity_poly.pdbx_strand_id
1 'polypeptide(L)'
;MSEVELYKWGLYLIPVLFVGIYIIIRRTRSHKNQKTLQAATKAGLTEPASLHPVIDPAICVGCGACVNACPEGKILGLIRGKAQLISPTHCIGHGACKRACPMDAIELVFGTEKRGVDIPLVQENFETNVPGIFIAGELGGMGLIRNACEQGRQAIESICKHVGNKHALDYDVVIIGAGPAGFAASLGAHERKMKYLTLEQDSLGGTVFKFPRGKLVMTAPVKLPVVGKVNFRETTKETLLRFWQEVEKKTGVKIKYREKMDDITTLNDGYLVKTAKGEYTTKAVLLSIGRRGTPRKLGVTGEDQPKVVYSLIDPEQYKNQHVLVVGGGDAALEAATSIAEEEGTTVSISYRSEAFSRAKEKNRKKVDQAKAAGRLNVLMSSNVKEIQKDKVILEQNGEQITLANDAVIVCAGGILPTPFLKQIGIQVDTKHGTA
;
A
#
# COMPACT_ATOMS: atom_id res chain seq x y z
N MET A 1 -28.35 57.41 24.81
CA MET A 1 -28.77 55.99 24.61
C MET A 1 -29.07 55.43 25.99
N SER A 2 -30.30 54.99 26.24
CA SER A 2 -30.64 54.37 27.54
C SER A 2 -29.98 53.04 27.68
N GLU A 3 -29.68 52.57 28.91
CA GLU A 3 -29.11 51.24 29.16
C GLU A 3 -29.94 50.14 28.49
N VAL A 4 -31.23 50.28 28.41
CA VAL A 4 -32.16 49.34 27.76
C VAL A 4 -31.95 49.27 26.24
N GLU A 5 -31.62 50.38 25.59
CA GLU A 5 -31.26 50.34 24.15
C GLU A 5 -29.92 49.67 23.89
N LEU A 6 -28.93 49.86 24.77
CA LEU A 6 -27.63 49.19 24.68
C LEU A 6 -27.77 47.66 24.80
N TYR A 7 -28.63 47.19 25.72
CA TYR A 7 -28.95 45.78 25.88
C TYR A 7 -29.66 45.18 24.65
N LYS A 8 -30.60 45.91 24.06
CA LYS A 8 -31.29 45.49 22.83
C LYS A 8 -30.32 45.34 21.65
N TRP A 9 -29.43 46.32 21.45
CA TRP A 9 -28.43 46.23 20.38
C TRP A 9 -27.42 45.11 20.62
N GLY A 10 -27.00 44.86 21.83
CA GLY A 10 -26.13 43.73 22.19
C GLY A 10 -26.76 42.38 21.88
N LEU A 11 -28.07 42.23 22.16
CA LEU A 11 -28.81 40.99 21.90
C LEU A 11 -28.85 40.60 20.41
N TYR A 12 -28.87 41.59 19.50
CA TYR A 12 -28.88 41.33 18.05
C TYR A 12 -27.48 41.37 17.42
N LEU A 13 -26.58 42.24 17.90
CA LEU A 13 -25.25 42.36 17.32
C LEU A 13 -24.36 41.15 17.61
N ILE A 14 -24.48 40.56 18.79
CA ILE A 14 -23.68 39.39 19.18
C ILE A 14 -23.96 38.20 18.25
N PRO A 15 -25.21 37.73 18.04
CA PRO A 15 -25.50 36.65 17.09
C PRO A 15 -25.05 36.96 15.65
N VAL A 16 -25.28 38.22 15.19
CA VAL A 16 -24.82 38.64 13.85
C VAL A 16 -23.32 38.60 13.71
N LEU A 17 -22.59 39.01 14.76
CA LEU A 17 -21.12 38.90 14.78
C LEU A 17 -20.67 37.45 14.72
N PHE A 18 -21.27 36.53 15.50
CA PHE A 18 -20.97 35.12 15.49
C PHE A 18 -21.23 34.49 14.12
N VAL A 19 -22.37 34.79 13.50
CA VAL A 19 -22.71 34.35 12.14
C VAL A 19 -21.71 34.90 11.12
N GLY A 20 -21.35 36.16 11.23
CA GLY A 20 -20.35 36.80 10.38
C GLY A 20 -18.99 36.13 10.48
N ILE A 21 -18.51 35.93 11.70
CA ILE A 21 -17.25 35.20 11.96
C ILE A 21 -17.31 33.77 11.38
N TYR A 22 -18.40 33.05 11.63
CA TYR A 22 -18.61 31.70 11.08
C TYR A 22 -18.53 31.68 9.55
N ILE A 23 -19.21 32.61 8.89
CA ILE A 23 -19.20 32.73 7.42
C ILE A 23 -17.77 33.01 6.91
N ILE A 24 -17.05 33.93 7.56
CA ILE A 24 -15.67 34.29 7.19
C ILE A 24 -14.77 33.06 7.34
N ILE A 25 -14.81 32.37 8.46
CA ILE A 25 -14.02 31.14 8.70
C ILE A 25 -14.34 30.09 7.63
N ARG A 26 -15.63 29.87 7.34
CA ARG A 26 -16.07 28.88 6.35
C ARG A 26 -15.59 29.24 4.93
N ARG A 27 -15.69 30.53 4.55
CA ARG A 27 -15.19 31.02 3.25
C ARG A 27 -13.65 30.87 3.13
N THR A 28 -12.93 31.29 4.16
CA THR A 28 -11.45 31.17 4.19
C THR A 28 -11.00 29.75 4.09
N ARG A 29 -11.63 28.81 4.83
CA ARG A 29 -11.34 27.36 4.74
C ARG A 29 -11.65 26.82 3.35
N SER A 30 -12.80 27.15 2.77
CA SER A 30 -13.19 26.73 1.42
C SER A 30 -12.18 27.23 0.38
N HIS A 31 -11.77 28.50 0.45
CA HIS A 31 -10.77 29.06 -0.45
C HIS A 31 -9.39 28.37 -0.33
N LYS A 32 -8.95 28.10 0.90
CA LYS A 32 -7.71 27.34 1.16
C LYS A 32 -7.78 25.93 0.57
N ASN A 33 -8.88 25.22 0.77
CA ASN A 33 -9.09 23.88 0.20
C ASN A 33 -9.09 23.91 -1.33
N GLN A 34 -9.73 24.90 -1.93
CA GLN A 34 -9.76 25.10 -3.39
C GLN A 34 -8.35 25.36 -3.94
N LYS A 35 -7.53 26.18 -3.27
CA LYS A 35 -6.13 26.39 -3.64
C LYS A 35 -5.32 25.08 -3.57
N THR A 36 -5.54 24.27 -2.53
CA THR A 36 -4.88 22.96 -2.42
C THR A 36 -5.24 22.04 -3.58
N LEU A 37 -6.52 21.95 -3.91
CA LEU A 37 -7.00 21.15 -5.05
C LEU A 37 -6.40 21.63 -6.38
N GLN A 38 -6.41 22.95 -6.62
CA GLN A 38 -5.83 23.53 -7.82
C GLN A 38 -4.32 23.29 -7.91
N ALA A 39 -3.59 23.39 -6.80
CA ALA A 39 -2.17 23.07 -6.76
C ALA A 39 -1.92 21.59 -7.08
N ALA A 40 -2.71 20.67 -6.52
CA ALA A 40 -2.64 19.25 -6.82
C ALA A 40 -2.92 18.98 -8.30
N THR A 41 -3.93 19.61 -8.87
CA THR A 41 -4.28 19.47 -10.30
C THR A 41 -3.18 19.99 -11.22
N LYS A 42 -2.64 21.19 -10.95
CA LYS A 42 -1.52 21.76 -11.73
C LYS A 42 -0.26 20.91 -11.67
N ALA A 43 -0.01 20.28 -10.53
CA ALA A 43 1.14 19.40 -10.33
C ALA A 43 0.91 17.96 -10.86
N GLY A 44 -0.21 17.67 -11.52
CA GLY A 44 -0.55 16.33 -12.00
C GLY A 44 -0.78 15.30 -10.89
N LEU A 45 -1.08 15.76 -9.65
CA LEU A 45 -1.23 14.92 -8.46
C LEU A 45 -2.69 14.50 -8.23
N THR A 46 -3.35 14.03 -9.30
CA THR A 46 -4.78 13.73 -9.31
C THR A 46 -5.11 12.25 -9.12
N GLU A 47 -4.11 11.37 -9.17
CA GLU A 47 -4.31 9.92 -9.18
C GLU A 47 -4.09 9.29 -7.80
N PRO A 48 -5.15 8.86 -7.08
CA PRO A 48 -5.01 8.09 -5.85
C PRO A 48 -4.29 6.75 -6.10
N ALA A 49 -3.47 6.33 -5.13
CA ALA A 49 -2.66 5.11 -5.29
C ALA A 49 -3.47 3.80 -5.13
N SER A 50 -4.62 3.86 -4.45
CA SER A 50 -5.42 2.70 -4.05
C SER A 50 -6.92 3.04 -4.00
N LEU A 51 -7.68 2.29 -3.19
CA LEU A 51 -9.07 2.58 -2.84
C LEU A 51 -9.22 4.04 -2.37
N HIS A 52 -10.20 4.77 -2.90
CA HIS A 52 -10.41 6.17 -2.56
C HIS A 52 -11.88 6.58 -2.63
N PRO A 53 -12.30 7.65 -1.93
CA PRO A 53 -13.67 8.11 -1.94
C PRO A 53 -14.03 8.87 -3.21
N VAL A 54 -15.14 8.50 -3.81
CA VAL A 54 -15.94 9.35 -4.72
C VAL A 54 -17.12 9.87 -3.94
N ILE A 55 -17.38 11.16 -4.01
CA ILE A 55 -18.41 11.83 -3.22
C ILE A 55 -19.48 12.33 -4.16
N ASP A 56 -20.72 11.88 -3.95
CA ASP A 56 -21.86 12.38 -4.70
C ASP A 56 -22.23 13.81 -4.19
N PRO A 57 -22.06 14.85 -5.02
CA PRO A 57 -22.37 16.21 -4.60
C PRO A 57 -23.89 16.44 -4.44
N ALA A 58 -24.74 15.63 -5.02
CA ALA A 58 -26.19 15.75 -4.87
C ALA A 58 -26.64 15.32 -3.45
N ILE A 59 -26.07 14.23 -2.95
CA ILE A 59 -26.39 13.67 -1.63
C ILE A 59 -25.61 14.38 -0.52
N CYS A 60 -24.38 14.87 -0.78
CA CYS A 60 -23.51 15.49 0.22
C CYS A 60 -24.12 16.79 0.77
N VAL A 61 -24.36 16.87 2.09
CA VAL A 61 -24.85 18.07 2.77
C VAL A 61 -23.73 18.99 3.31
N GLY A 62 -22.45 18.61 3.14
CA GLY A 62 -21.29 19.41 3.57
C GLY A 62 -21.08 19.51 5.08
N CYS A 63 -21.52 18.51 5.83
CA CYS A 63 -21.38 18.48 7.30
C CYS A 63 -19.93 18.40 7.79
N GLY A 64 -18.98 17.93 6.94
CA GLY A 64 -17.57 17.81 7.28
C GLY A 64 -17.18 16.58 8.11
N ALA A 65 -18.09 15.68 8.43
CA ALA A 65 -17.81 14.48 9.21
C ALA A 65 -16.70 13.63 8.56
N CYS A 66 -16.73 13.44 7.25
CA CYS A 66 -15.72 12.72 6.48
C CYS A 66 -14.33 13.39 6.53
N VAL A 67 -14.28 14.73 6.58
CA VAL A 67 -13.03 15.50 6.68
C VAL A 67 -12.37 15.27 8.03
N ASN A 68 -13.17 15.29 9.10
CA ASN A 68 -12.68 15.13 10.47
C ASN A 68 -12.32 13.66 10.78
N ALA A 69 -12.99 12.71 10.15
CA ALA A 69 -12.75 11.29 10.37
C ALA A 69 -11.49 10.75 9.67
N CYS A 70 -10.91 11.51 8.72
CA CYS A 70 -9.73 11.06 7.99
C CYS A 70 -8.47 11.16 8.86
N PRO A 71 -7.82 10.03 9.22
CA PRO A 71 -6.63 10.05 10.07
C PRO A 71 -5.39 10.62 9.37
N GLU A 72 -5.38 10.66 8.04
CA GLU A 72 -4.27 11.23 7.24
C GLU A 72 -4.36 12.79 7.13
N GLY A 73 -5.32 13.40 7.79
CA GLY A 73 -5.45 14.87 7.84
C GLY A 73 -6.09 15.47 6.60
N LYS A 74 -5.43 16.38 5.91
CA LYS A 74 -5.99 17.21 4.83
C LYS A 74 -6.18 16.50 3.48
N ILE A 75 -6.79 15.34 3.48
CA ILE A 75 -7.10 14.56 2.26
C ILE A 75 -8.41 15.04 1.64
N LEU A 76 -9.42 15.23 2.49
CA LEU A 76 -10.73 15.76 2.14
C LEU A 76 -10.86 17.18 2.61
N GLY A 77 -11.64 17.99 1.90
CA GLY A 77 -11.93 19.37 2.29
C GLY A 77 -13.31 19.80 1.83
N LEU A 78 -13.89 20.79 2.52
CA LEU A 78 -15.14 21.41 2.10
C LEU A 78 -14.84 22.56 1.12
N ILE A 79 -15.38 22.46 -0.09
CA ILE A 79 -15.32 23.51 -1.12
C ILE A 79 -16.76 23.85 -1.50
N ARG A 80 -17.14 25.11 -1.35
CA ARG A 80 -18.52 25.59 -1.62
C ARG A 80 -19.61 24.76 -0.94
N GLY A 81 -19.34 24.30 0.30
CA GLY A 81 -20.29 23.51 1.09
C GLY A 81 -20.41 22.04 0.72
N LYS A 82 -19.58 21.51 -0.17
CA LYS A 82 -19.53 20.08 -0.52
C LYS A 82 -18.15 19.51 -0.20
N ALA A 83 -18.10 18.26 0.23
CA ALA A 83 -16.85 17.56 0.47
C ALA A 83 -16.20 17.19 -0.87
N GLN A 84 -14.89 17.33 -0.97
CA GLN A 84 -14.10 16.97 -2.15
C GLN A 84 -12.76 16.37 -1.73
N LEU A 85 -12.22 15.51 -2.56
CA LEU A 85 -10.87 14.93 -2.42
C LEU A 85 -9.85 15.98 -2.90
N ILE A 86 -9.26 16.74 -1.97
CA ILE A 86 -8.38 17.87 -2.26
C ILE A 86 -6.89 17.48 -2.39
N SER A 87 -6.51 16.31 -1.85
CA SER A 87 -5.16 15.74 -1.95
C SER A 87 -5.23 14.28 -2.34
N PRO A 88 -5.56 13.95 -3.61
CA PRO A 88 -5.83 12.57 -4.04
C PRO A 88 -4.68 11.58 -3.79
N THR A 89 -3.45 11.98 -4.08
CA THR A 89 -2.25 11.13 -3.94
C THR A 89 -1.93 10.75 -2.49
N HIS A 90 -2.52 11.44 -1.51
CA HIS A 90 -2.35 11.13 -0.09
C HIS A 90 -3.36 10.13 0.44
N CYS A 91 -4.42 9.84 -0.32
CA CYS A 91 -5.43 8.88 0.10
C CYS A 91 -4.85 7.46 0.07
N ILE A 92 -4.90 6.77 1.20
CA ILE A 92 -4.45 5.38 1.35
C ILE A 92 -5.59 4.37 1.56
N GLY A 93 -6.84 4.82 1.42
CA GLY A 93 -8.00 3.93 1.34
C GLY A 93 -8.52 3.35 2.66
N HIS A 94 -8.39 4.03 3.82
CA HIS A 94 -8.90 3.47 5.09
C HIS A 94 -10.43 3.33 5.15
N GLY A 95 -11.19 4.03 4.32
CA GLY A 95 -12.65 4.03 4.35
C GLY A 95 -13.28 4.72 5.57
N ALA A 96 -12.53 5.42 6.41
CA ALA A 96 -13.08 6.14 7.56
C ALA A 96 -14.08 7.23 7.15
N CYS A 97 -13.84 7.89 6.02
CA CYS A 97 -14.72 8.89 5.44
C CYS A 97 -16.11 8.33 5.07
N LYS A 98 -16.18 7.12 4.48
CA LYS A 98 -17.43 6.45 4.15
C LYS A 98 -18.21 6.11 5.42
N ARG A 99 -17.56 5.47 6.40
CA ARG A 99 -18.19 5.12 7.68
C ARG A 99 -18.70 6.31 8.48
N ALA A 100 -18.07 7.47 8.33
CA ALA A 100 -18.44 8.70 9.04
C ALA A 100 -19.49 9.53 8.30
N CYS A 101 -19.88 9.16 7.08
CA CYS A 101 -20.84 9.92 6.30
C CYS A 101 -22.28 9.58 6.75
N PRO A 102 -23.03 10.54 7.38
CA PRO A 102 -24.39 10.26 7.84
C PRO A 102 -25.40 10.16 6.70
N MET A 103 -25.02 10.63 5.50
CA MET A 103 -25.89 10.66 4.31
C MET A 103 -25.57 9.56 3.32
N ASP A 104 -24.58 8.71 3.60
CA ASP A 104 -24.05 7.69 2.67
C ASP A 104 -23.66 8.24 1.27
N ALA A 105 -23.23 9.50 1.25
CA ALA A 105 -22.85 10.21 0.02
C ALA A 105 -21.46 9.82 -0.51
N ILE A 106 -20.82 8.80 0.04
CA ILE A 106 -19.44 8.43 -0.28
C ILE A 106 -19.37 6.98 -0.71
N GLU A 107 -18.92 6.76 -1.93
CA GLU A 107 -18.54 5.46 -2.44
C GLU A 107 -17.02 5.29 -2.44
N LEU A 108 -16.53 4.08 -2.15
CA LEU A 108 -15.12 3.76 -2.24
C LEU A 108 -14.87 2.98 -3.53
N VAL A 109 -14.00 3.50 -4.37
CA VAL A 109 -13.72 2.96 -5.70
C VAL A 109 -12.24 2.66 -5.89
N PHE A 110 -11.94 1.73 -6.79
CA PHE A 110 -10.58 1.41 -7.22
C PHE A 110 -10.29 2.02 -8.59
N GLY A 111 -9.05 2.50 -8.76
CA GLY A 111 -8.61 3.07 -10.03
C GLY A 111 -9.21 4.45 -10.30
N THR A 112 -8.89 4.98 -11.45
CA THR A 112 -9.42 6.23 -12.01
C THR A 112 -9.71 6.01 -13.48
N GLU A 113 -10.38 6.94 -14.15
CA GLU A 113 -10.62 6.85 -15.61
C GLU A 113 -9.33 6.61 -16.40
N LYS A 114 -8.21 7.19 -15.93
CA LYS A 114 -6.90 7.08 -16.58
C LYS A 114 -6.09 5.86 -16.15
N ARG A 115 -6.41 5.28 -15.00
CA ARG A 115 -5.64 4.21 -14.40
C ARG A 115 -6.52 3.07 -13.91
N GLY A 116 -6.49 1.96 -14.65
CA GLY A 116 -7.08 0.70 -14.20
C GLY A 116 -6.32 0.07 -13.03
N VAL A 117 -7.07 -0.60 -12.18
CA VAL A 117 -6.55 -1.40 -11.07
C VAL A 117 -7.17 -2.79 -11.16
N ASP A 118 -6.32 -3.81 -11.41
CA ASP A 118 -6.77 -5.20 -11.47
C ASP A 118 -7.18 -5.69 -10.08
N ILE A 119 -8.39 -6.15 -9.92
CA ILE A 119 -8.94 -6.69 -8.68
C ILE A 119 -9.48 -8.09 -8.97
N PRO A 120 -9.01 -9.14 -8.28
CA PRO A 120 -9.60 -10.45 -8.38
C PRO A 120 -11.01 -10.46 -7.81
N LEU A 121 -11.88 -11.29 -8.40
CA LEU A 121 -13.22 -11.51 -7.88
C LEU A 121 -13.13 -12.32 -6.59
N VAL A 122 -13.50 -11.68 -5.48
CA VAL A 122 -13.50 -12.26 -4.14
C VAL A 122 -14.86 -12.03 -3.51
N GLN A 123 -15.48 -13.11 -3.02
CA GLN A 123 -16.75 -13.07 -2.32
C GLN A 123 -16.58 -12.57 -0.88
N GLU A 124 -17.68 -12.32 -0.18
CA GLU A 124 -17.65 -11.87 1.22
C GLU A 124 -16.97 -12.87 2.18
N ASN A 125 -17.01 -14.17 1.83
CA ASN A 125 -16.35 -15.25 2.56
C ASN A 125 -14.86 -15.44 2.17
N PHE A 126 -14.29 -14.53 1.40
CA PHE A 126 -12.93 -14.57 0.85
C PHE A 126 -12.66 -15.62 -0.23
N GLU A 127 -13.66 -16.41 -0.62
CA GLU A 127 -13.58 -17.37 -1.71
C GLU A 127 -13.60 -16.66 -3.06
N THR A 128 -12.85 -17.15 -4.03
CA THR A 128 -12.88 -16.64 -5.40
C THR A 128 -14.03 -17.28 -6.20
N ASN A 129 -14.10 -16.98 -7.50
CA ASN A 129 -14.98 -17.73 -8.42
C ASN A 129 -14.53 -19.19 -8.62
N VAL A 130 -13.34 -19.56 -8.18
CA VAL A 130 -12.83 -20.94 -8.20
C VAL A 130 -13.04 -21.55 -6.82
N PRO A 131 -13.98 -22.53 -6.67
CA PRO A 131 -14.32 -23.10 -5.38
C PRO A 131 -13.11 -23.70 -4.67
N GLY A 132 -12.92 -23.38 -3.38
CA GLY A 132 -11.79 -23.84 -2.58
C GLY A 132 -10.51 -23.00 -2.72
N ILE A 133 -10.48 -21.99 -3.60
CA ILE A 133 -9.40 -21.00 -3.65
C ILE A 133 -9.84 -19.70 -3.01
N PHE A 134 -9.15 -19.27 -1.99
CA PHE A 134 -9.41 -18.07 -1.19
C PHE A 134 -8.32 -17.03 -1.36
N ILE A 135 -8.68 -15.76 -1.21
CA ILE A 135 -7.74 -14.62 -1.25
C ILE A 135 -7.89 -13.78 0.02
N ALA A 136 -6.77 -13.45 0.67
CA ALA A 136 -6.73 -12.51 1.79
C ALA A 136 -5.56 -11.53 1.69
N GLY A 137 -5.75 -10.33 2.23
CA GLY A 137 -4.75 -9.28 2.27
C GLY A 137 -4.75 -8.38 1.04
N GLU A 138 -3.60 -7.78 0.74
CA GLU A 138 -3.46 -6.74 -0.28
C GLU A 138 -3.83 -7.22 -1.70
N LEU A 139 -3.77 -8.52 -1.98
CA LEU A 139 -4.16 -9.09 -3.25
C LEU A 139 -5.64 -8.78 -3.58
N GLY A 140 -6.51 -8.83 -2.59
CA GLY A 140 -7.93 -8.44 -2.70
C GLY A 140 -8.18 -6.93 -2.73
N GLY A 141 -7.13 -6.09 -2.78
CA GLY A 141 -7.23 -4.63 -2.97
C GLY A 141 -6.98 -3.76 -1.73
N MET A 142 -6.87 -4.32 -0.52
CA MET A 142 -6.72 -3.55 0.73
C MET A 142 -5.33 -3.71 1.36
N GLY A 143 -4.51 -2.66 1.29
CA GLY A 143 -3.07 -2.67 1.62
C GLY A 143 -2.67 -2.28 3.05
N LEU A 144 -3.56 -2.35 4.06
CA LEU A 144 -3.21 -2.05 5.44
C LEU A 144 -2.89 -3.31 6.23
N ILE A 145 -1.77 -3.32 6.97
CA ILE A 145 -1.30 -4.47 7.77
C ILE A 145 -2.41 -5.01 8.69
N ARG A 146 -3.08 -4.12 9.43
CA ARG A 146 -4.19 -4.50 10.32
C ARG A 146 -5.33 -5.18 9.57
N ASN A 147 -5.74 -4.62 8.43
CA ASN A 147 -6.82 -5.19 7.63
C ASN A 147 -6.42 -6.54 7.04
N ALA A 148 -5.17 -6.67 6.59
CA ALA A 148 -4.64 -7.92 6.08
C ALA A 148 -4.64 -9.03 7.16
N CYS A 149 -4.21 -8.72 8.39
CA CYS A 149 -4.29 -9.66 9.51
C CYS A 149 -5.73 -10.10 9.79
N GLU A 150 -6.67 -9.16 9.82
CA GLU A 150 -8.08 -9.45 10.07
C GLU A 150 -8.68 -10.29 8.93
N GLN A 151 -8.38 -9.97 7.67
CA GLN A 151 -8.81 -10.77 6.52
C GLN A 151 -8.24 -12.20 6.57
N GLY A 152 -6.96 -12.37 6.93
CA GLY A 152 -6.37 -13.70 7.09
C GLY A 152 -7.08 -14.54 8.15
N ARG A 153 -7.45 -13.92 9.29
CA ARG A 153 -8.23 -14.55 10.35
C ARG A 153 -9.63 -14.98 9.86
N GLN A 154 -10.34 -14.07 9.18
CA GLN A 154 -11.68 -14.33 8.67
C GLN A 154 -11.69 -15.35 7.53
N ALA A 155 -10.69 -15.31 6.64
CA ALA A 155 -10.55 -16.28 5.57
C ALA A 155 -10.40 -17.72 6.11
N ILE A 156 -9.63 -17.92 7.18
CA ILE A 156 -9.52 -19.24 7.84
C ILE A 156 -10.85 -19.68 8.45
N GLU A 157 -11.67 -18.78 8.97
CA GLU A 157 -13.00 -19.12 9.46
C GLU A 157 -13.92 -19.64 8.32
N SER A 158 -13.82 -19.03 7.15
CA SER A 158 -14.54 -19.45 5.96
C SER A 158 -14.00 -20.78 5.40
N ILE A 159 -12.68 -20.93 5.33
CA ILE A 159 -12.02 -22.17 4.90
C ILE A 159 -12.40 -23.35 5.81
N CYS A 160 -12.43 -23.15 7.12
CA CYS A 160 -12.82 -24.17 8.07
C CYS A 160 -14.24 -24.70 7.81
N LYS A 161 -15.16 -23.83 7.39
CA LYS A 161 -16.53 -24.23 6.99
C LYS A 161 -16.54 -24.95 5.64
N HIS A 162 -15.70 -24.53 4.69
CA HIS A 162 -15.58 -25.12 3.38
C HIS A 162 -14.98 -26.53 3.41
N VAL A 163 -13.94 -26.75 4.19
CA VAL A 163 -13.22 -28.04 4.26
C VAL A 163 -14.11 -29.17 4.80
N GLY A 164 -15.01 -28.86 5.73
CA GLY A 164 -15.96 -29.84 6.29
C GLY A 164 -15.26 -30.96 7.05
N ASN A 165 -15.76 -32.19 6.84
CA ASN A 165 -15.29 -33.39 7.49
C ASN A 165 -14.10 -34.07 6.79
N LYS A 166 -13.58 -35.17 7.35
CA LYS A 166 -12.39 -35.91 6.93
C LYS A 166 -12.25 -36.13 5.41
N HIS A 167 -11.08 -35.81 4.88
CA HIS A 167 -10.64 -36.10 3.51
C HIS A 167 -9.28 -36.84 3.53
N ALA A 168 -8.90 -37.42 2.41
CA ALA A 168 -7.66 -38.21 2.26
C ALA A 168 -6.43 -37.36 1.92
N LEU A 169 -6.58 -36.04 1.70
CA LEU A 169 -5.51 -35.12 1.33
C LEU A 169 -4.58 -34.82 2.52
N ASP A 170 -3.35 -34.42 2.23
CA ASP A 170 -2.32 -34.14 3.23
C ASP A 170 -2.70 -32.98 4.16
N TYR A 171 -3.36 -31.95 3.59
CA TYR A 171 -3.69 -30.71 4.28
C TYR A 171 -5.16 -30.30 4.07
N ASP A 172 -5.74 -29.70 5.10
CA ASP A 172 -7.02 -29.00 5.01
C ASP A 172 -6.85 -27.70 4.19
N VAL A 173 -5.73 -27.00 4.44
CA VAL A 173 -5.40 -25.76 3.72
C VAL A 173 -3.88 -25.62 3.53
N VAL A 174 -3.50 -25.18 2.32
CA VAL A 174 -2.15 -24.64 2.05
C VAL A 174 -2.25 -23.13 1.91
N ILE A 175 -1.51 -22.42 2.76
CA ILE A 175 -1.46 -20.96 2.81
C ILE A 175 -0.23 -20.49 2.06
N ILE A 176 -0.40 -19.67 1.03
CA ILE A 176 0.68 -19.16 0.19
C ILE A 176 1.02 -17.73 0.60
N GLY A 177 2.22 -17.55 1.19
CA GLY A 177 2.75 -16.31 1.71
C GLY A 177 2.61 -16.18 3.23
N ALA A 178 3.68 -15.73 3.90
CA ALA A 178 3.72 -15.45 5.34
C ALA A 178 3.82 -13.94 5.64
N GLY A 179 3.18 -13.12 4.80
CA GLY A 179 2.91 -11.71 5.09
C GLY A 179 1.84 -11.57 6.19
N PRO A 180 1.38 -10.34 6.48
CA PRO A 180 0.40 -10.09 7.56
C PRO A 180 -0.85 -10.98 7.50
N ALA A 181 -1.42 -11.17 6.30
CA ALA A 181 -2.60 -12.00 6.12
C ALA A 181 -2.30 -13.48 6.33
N GLY A 182 -1.24 -13.99 5.68
CA GLY A 182 -0.88 -15.40 5.78
C GLY A 182 -0.40 -15.79 7.18
N PHE A 183 0.33 -14.93 7.87
CA PHE A 183 0.72 -15.16 9.25
C PHE A 183 -0.49 -15.25 10.20
N ALA A 184 -1.43 -14.29 10.10
CA ALA A 184 -2.67 -14.35 10.87
C ALA A 184 -3.52 -15.58 10.52
N ALA A 185 -3.56 -15.97 9.25
CA ALA A 185 -4.22 -17.20 8.79
C ALA A 185 -3.56 -18.45 9.37
N SER A 186 -2.22 -18.51 9.36
CA SER A 186 -1.45 -19.63 9.95
C SER A 186 -1.74 -19.80 11.44
N LEU A 187 -1.77 -18.70 12.20
CA LEU A 187 -2.17 -18.70 13.61
C LEU A 187 -3.62 -19.17 13.78
N GLY A 188 -4.53 -18.72 12.93
CA GLY A 188 -5.94 -19.12 12.97
C GLY A 188 -6.16 -20.59 12.63
N ALA A 189 -5.42 -21.15 11.69
CA ALA A 189 -5.43 -22.57 11.36
C ALA A 189 -4.83 -23.41 12.51
N HIS A 190 -3.74 -22.94 13.12
CA HIS A 190 -3.13 -23.57 14.28
C HIS A 190 -4.08 -23.60 15.49
N GLU A 191 -4.72 -22.49 15.81
CA GLU A 191 -5.72 -22.38 16.89
C GLU A 191 -6.87 -23.40 16.74
N ARG A 192 -7.30 -23.62 15.48
CA ARG A 192 -8.37 -24.56 15.12
C ARG A 192 -7.91 -26.01 14.92
N LYS A 193 -6.61 -26.28 15.14
CA LYS A 193 -5.99 -27.62 14.96
C LYS A 193 -6.20 -28.19 13.55
N MET A 194 -6.27 -27.34 12.55
CA MET A 194 -6.34 -27.76 11.14
C MET A 194 -5.03 -28.41 10.70
N LYS A 195 -5.09 -29.32 9.74
CA LYS A 195 -3.92 -29.80 9.01
C LYS A 195 -3.53 -28.73 7.98
N TYR A 196 -2.62 -27.83 8.31
CA TYR A 196 -2.23 -26.73 7.46
C TYR A 196 -0.74 -26.72 7.16
N LEU A 197 -0.38 -26.07 6.06
CA LEU A 197 0.99 -25.77 5.69
C LEU A 197 1.04 -24.33 5.17
N THR A 198 2.01 -23.54 5.62
CA THR A 198 2.28 -22.22 5.07
C THR A 198 3.58 -22.24 4.30
N LEU A 199 3.54 -21.76 3.05
CA LEU A 199 4.69 -21.64 2.15
C LEU A 199 5.08 -20.16 2.01
N GLU A 200 6.34 -19.83 2.26
CA GLU A 200 6.89 -18.48 2.10
C GLU A 200 8.16 -18.50 1.26
N GLN A 201 8.18 -17.71 0.20
CA GLN A 201 9.31 -17.66 -0.73
C GLN A 201 10.57 -17.05 -0.13
N ASP A 202 10.42 -16.15 0.85
CA ASP A 202 11.54 -15.43 1.48
C ASP A 202 11.56 -15.69 3.00
N SER A 203 11.05 -14.73 3.77
CA SER A 203 11.05 -14.71 5.24
C SER A 203 9.76 -14.16 5.80
N LEU A 204 9.53 -14.36 7.09
CA LEU A 204 8.35 -13.88 7.81
C LEU A 204 8.13 -12.37 7.59
N GLY A 205 6.89 -12.01 7.29
CA GLY A 205 6.48 -10.62 7.12
C GLY A 205 6.32 -10.17 5.68
N GLY A 206 6.82 -10.93 4.69
CA GLY A 206 6.65 -10.63 3.26
C GLY A 206 7.07 -9.20 2.91
N THR A 207 6.14 -8.39 2.41
CA THR A 207 6.43 -6.98 2.04
C THR A 207 6.90 -6.13 3.23
N VAL A 208 6.45 -6.40 4.45
CA VAL A 208 6.89 -5.67 5.66
C VAL A 208 8.38 -5.88 5.92
N PHE A 209 8.87 -7.10 5.70
CA PHE A 209 10.30 -7.40 5.82
C PHE A 209 11.15 -6.56 4.85
N LYS A 210 10.63 -6.28 3.65
CA LYS A 210 11.31 -5.50 2.59
C LYS A 210 11.20 -3.99 2.74
N PHE A 211 10.56 -3.47 3.78
CA PHE A 211 10.54 -2.04 4.04
C PHE A 211 11.91 -1.53 4.51
N PRO A 212 12.26 -0.27 4.25
CA PRO A 212 13.48 0.34 4.77
C PRO A 212 13.54 0.27 6.30
N ARG A 213 14.78 0.29 6.84
CA ARG A 213 15.04 0.32 8.28
C ARG A 213 14.34 1.51 8.95
N GLY A 214 13.82 1.31 10.16
CA GLY A 214 13.15 2.36 10.94
C GLY A 214 11.78 2.81 10.43
N LYS A 215 11.23 2.18 9.40
CA LYS A 215 9.91 2.57 8.86
C LYS A 215 8.80 2.29 9.85
N LEU A 216 7.99 3.31 10.16
CA LEU A 216 6.74 3.16 10.91
C LEU A 216 5.72 2.37 10.08
N VAL A 217 5.19 1.30 10.63
CA VAL A 217 4.35 0.34 9.90
C VAL A 217 2.98 0.12 10.51
N MET A 218 2.79 0.41 11.80
CA MET A 218 1.49 0.30 12.47
C MET A 218 1.22 1.50 13.37
N THR A 219 -0.03 1.96 13.35
CA THR A 219 -0.53 3.09 14.14
C THR A 219 -1.80 2.75 14.92
N ALA A 220 -2.28 1.50 14.84
CA ALA A 220 -3.51 1.05 15.48
C ALA A 220 -3.41 -0.40 15.97
N PRO A 221 -4.19 -0.78 16.99
CA PRO A 221 -4.24 -2.15 17.51
C PRO A 221 -4.63 -3.18 16.46
N VAL A 222 -4.11 -4.40 16.61
CA VAL A 222 -4.47 -5.57 15.79
C VAL A 222 -4.88 -6.73 16.70
N LYS A 223 -5.82 -7.55 16.23
CA LYS A 223 -6.19 -8.81 16.90
C LYS A 223 -5.58 -9.97 16.11
N LEU A 224 -4.75 -10.77 16.76
CA LEU A 224 -4.17 -11.98 16.18
C LEU A 224 -4.74 -13.23 16.87
N PRO A 225 -5.05 -14.29 16.11
CA PRO A 225 -5.41 -15.59 16.74
C PRO A 225 -4.32 -16.06 17.69
N VAL A 226 -4.67 -16.86 18.70
CA VAL A 226 -3.78 -17.34 19.77
C VAL A 226 -3.26 -16.24 20.71
N VAL A 227 -2.93 -15.05 20.17
CA VAL A 227 -2.27 -13.96 20.91
C VAL A 227 -3.27 -12.97 21.51
N GLY A 228 -4.42 -12.78 20.85
CA GLY A 228 -5.42 -11.79 21.25
C GLY A 228 -5.15 -10.39 20.72
N LYS A 229 -5.59 -9.36 21.46
CA LYS A 229 -5.46 -7.95 21.07
C LYS A 229 -4.07 -7.42 21.41
N VAL A 230 -3.36 -6.93 20.38
CA VAL A 230 -2.03 -6.32 20.51
C VAL A 230 -2.15 -4.82 20.26
N ASN A 231 -1.73 -4.04 21.23
CA ASN A 231 -1.83 -2.57 21.19
C ASN A 231 -0.53 -1.95 20.66
N PHE A 232 -0.41 -1.89 19.33
CA PHE A 232 0.62 -1.09 18.69
C PHE A 232 0.08 0.32 18.42
N ARG A 233 0.81 1.38 18.81
CA ARG A 233 0.43 2.76 18.53
C ARG A 233 1.35 3.40 17.49
N GLU A 234 2.64 3.30 17.63
CA GLU A 234 3.63 3.74 16.64
C GLU A 234 4.75 2.70 16.65
N THR A 235 4.68 1.77 15.72
CA THR A 235 5.55 0.60 15.72
C THR A 235 6.40 0.60 14.46
N THR A 236 7.72 0.45 14.64
CA THR A 236 8.66 0.29 13.54
C THR A 236 8.56 -1.11 12.95
N LYS A 237 9.07 -1.25 11.73
CA LYS A 237 9.19 -2.55 11.05
C LYS A 237 9.90 -3.58 11.93
N GLU A 238 11.03 -3.21 12.53
CA GLU A 238 11.88 -4.11 13.31
C GLU A 238 11.16 -4.63 14.55
N THR A 239 10.46 -3.74 15.25
CA THR A 239 9.66 -4.09 16.43
C THR A 239 8.52 -5.05 16.07
N LEU A 240 7.83 -4.79 14.95
CA LEU A 240 6.75 -5.66 14.49
C LEU A 240 7.26 -7.04 14.07
N LEU A 241 8.35 -7.11 13.31
CA LEU A 241 8.93 -8.37 12.86
C LEU A 241 9.47 -9.20 14.03
N ARG A 242 10.14 -8.57 15.00
CA ARG A 242 10.61 -9.25 16.23
C ARG A 242 9.43 -9.85 16.99
N PHE A 243 8.36 -9.08 17.16
CA PHE A 243 7.14 -9.57 17.78
C PHE A 243 6.55 -10.78 17.04
N TRP A 244 6.46 -10.75 15.70
CA TRP A 244 5.96 -11.89 14.93
C TRP A 244 6.88 -13.12 15.07
N GLN A 245 8.20 -12.95 15.06
CA GLN A 245 9.16 -14.04 15.31
C GLN A 245 8.99 -14.66 16.70
N GLU A 246 8.75 -13.83 17.72
CA GLU A 246 8.46 -14.33 19.06
C GLU A 246 7.15 -15.12 19.13
N VAL A 247 6.12 -14.64 18.43
CA VAL A 247 4.82 -15.34 18.33
C VAL A 247 5.00 -16.67 17.60
N GLU A 248 5.70 -16.68 16.46
CA GLU A 248 6.01 -17.91 15.71
C GLU A 248 6.72 -18.93 16.60
N LYS A 249 7.77 -18.52 17.30
CA LYS A 249 8.53 -19.39 18.22
C LYS A 249 7.67 -19.93 19.36
N LYS A 250 6.82 -19.10 19.95
CA LYS A 250 5.95 -19.50 21.09
C LYS A 250 4.82 -20.43 20.66
N THR A 251 4.26 -20.22 19.50
CA THR A 251 3.11 -21.00 19.01
C THR A 251 3.51 -22.26 18.27
N GLY A 252 4.72 -22.28 17.67
CA GLY A 252 5.17 -23.39 16.84
C GLY A 252 4.40 -23.53 15.53
N VAL A 253 3.86 -22.44 14.99
CA VAL A 253 3.17 -22.46 13.68
C VAL A 253 4.09 -22.99 12.59
N LYS A 254 3.54 -23.78 11.67
CA LYS A 254 4.30 -24.44 10.62
C LYS A 254 4.41 -23.55 9.38
N ILE A 255 5.58 -22.94 9.17
CA ILE A 255 5.91 -22.14 7.99
C ILE A 255 7.15 -22.72 7.34
N LYS A 256 7.08 -23.02 6.04
CA LYS A 256 8.23 -23.38 5.23
C LYS A 256 8.75 -22.15 4.49
N TYR A 257 9.94 -21.73 4.87
CA TYR A 257 10.62 -20.59 4.28
C TYR A 257 11.47 -20.98 3.07
N ARG A 258 11.78 -20.00 2.22
CA ARG A 258 12.54 -20.19 0.97
C ARG A 258 11.91 -21.26 0.08
N GLU A 259 10.59 -21.33 0.10
CA GLU A 259 9.81 -22.25 -0.68
C GLU A 259 8.70 -21.50 -1.40
N LYS A 260 8.99 -21.22 -2.67
CA LYS A 260 8.07 -20.50 -3.56
C LYS A 260 7.08 -21.49 -4.16
N MET A 261 5.80 -21.15 -4.15
CA MET A 261 4.78 -21.84 -4.92
C MET A 261 4.98 -21.50 -6.42
N ASP A 262 5.04 -22.53 -7.25
CA ASP A 262 5.23 -22.40 -8.70
C ASP A 262 3.90 -22.56 -9.44
N ASP A 263 3.06 -23.53 -9.04
CA ASP A 263 1.79 -23.82 -9.71
C ASP A 263 0.74 -24.40 -8.75
N ILE A 264 -0.54 -24.29 -9.15
CA ILE A 264 -1.69 -24.88 -8.48
C ILE A 264 -2.51 -25.61 -9.54
N THR A 265 -2.63 -26.95 -9.38
CA THR A 265 -3.42 -27.81 -10.27
C THR A 265 -4.65 -28.32 -9.54
N THR A 266 -5.81 -28.29 -10.19
CA THR A 266 -7.06 -28.83 -9.67
C THR A 266 -7.02 -30.35 -9.67
N LEU A 267 -7.43 -30.99 -8.58
CA LEU A 267 -7.69 -32.42 -8.44
C LEU A 267 -9.20 -32.68 -8.35
N ASN A 268 -9.61 -33.95 -8.40
CA ASN A 268 -11.02 -34.32 -8.27
C ASN A 268 -11.66 -33.84 -6.94
N ASP A 269 -10.87 -33.80 -5.85
CA ASP A 269 -11.35 -33.42 -4.50
C ASP A 269 -10.41 -32.40 -3.82
N GLY A 270 -9.93 -31.41 -4.55
CA GLY A 270 -9.06 -30.36 -3.97
C GLY A 270 -7.99 -29.90 -4.95
N TYR A 271 -6.79 -29.66 -4.45
CA TYR A 271 -5.70 -29.02 -5.19
C TYR A 271 -4.36 -29.68 -4.93
N LEU A 272 -3.51 -29.65 -5.94
CA LEU A 272 -2.09 -29.97 -5.86
C LEU A 272 -1.31 -28.65 -5.97
N VAL A 273 -0.62 -28.28 -4.90
CA VAL A 273 0.29 -27.12 -4.87
C VAL A 273 1.70 -27.61 -5.14
N LYS A 274 2.33 -27.07 -6.17
CA LYS A 274 3.69 -27.44 -6.62
C LYS A 274 4.69 -26.36 -6.24
N THR A 275 5.85 -26.80 -5.77
CA THR A 275 7.03 -25.98 -5.51
C THR A 275 8.26 -26.68 -6.08
N ALA A 276 9.39 -25.98 -6.18
CA ALA A 276 10.66 -26.60 -6.54
C ALA A 276 11.14 -27.66 -5.53
N LYS A 277 10.56 -27.72 -4.31
CA LYS A 277 10.99 -28.61 -3.22
C LYS A 277 10.02 -29.74 -2.93
N GLY A 278 8.81 -29.70 -3.48
CA GLY A 278 7.82 -30.74 -3.26
C GLY A 278 6.44 -30.41 -3.79
N GLU A 279 5.54 -31.37 -3.62
CA GLU A 279 4.15 -31.31 -3.99
C GLU A 279 3.27 -31.52 -2.75
N TYR A 280 2.17 -30.78 -2.64
CA TYR A 280 1.30 -30.78 -1.46
C TYR A 280 -0.16 -30.86 -1.88
N THR A 281 -0.85 -31.93 -1.45
CA THR A 281 -2.28 -32.08 -1.70
C THR A 281 -3.10 -31.38 -0.62
N THR A 282 -4.13 -30.62 -0.99
CA THR A 282 -4.92 -29.81 -0.05
C THR A 282 -6.36 -29.66 -0.48
N LYS A 283 -7.28 -29.55 0.50
CA LYS A 283 -8.68 -29.28 0.23
C LYS A 283 -8.95 -27.83 -0.18
N ALA A 284 -8.21 -26.89 0.40
CA ALA A 284 -8.32 -25.47 0.08
C ALA A 284 -6.96 -24.81 -0.06
N VAL A 285 -6.91 -23.72 -0.82
CA VAL A 285 -5.72 -22.86 -0.97
C VAL A 285 -6.07 -21.45 -0.55
N LEU A 286 -5.25 -20.84 0.32
CA LEU A 286 -5.34 -19.41 0.65
C LEU A 286 -4.18 -18.65 0.00
N LEU A 287 -4.50 -17.78 -0.95
CA LEU A 287 -3.54 -16.88 -1.58
C LEU A 287 -3.39 -15.61 -0.75
N SER A 288 -2.28 -15.47 -0.03
CA SER A 288 -1.88 -14.28 0.74
C SER A 288 -0.55 -13.70 0.23
N ILE A 289 -0.32 -13.81 -1.08
CA ILE A 289 0.91 -13.45 -1.80
C ILE A 289 1.13 -11.94 -1.95
N GLY A 290 0.19 -11.13 -1.48
CA GLY A 290 0.22 -9.67 -1.64
C GLY A 290 0.04 -9.25 -3.10
N ARG A 291 0.18 -7.94 -3.35
CA ARG A 291 -0.07 -7.35 -4.67
C ARG A 291 1.20 -6.96 -5.41
N ARG A 292 2.33 -6.80 -4.72
CA ARG A 292 3.57 -6.30 -5.35
C ARG A 292 4.12 -7.21 -6.44
N GLY A 293 3.86 -8.53 -6.35
CA GLY A 293 4.35 -9.51 -7.31
C GLY A 293 5.88 -9.50 -7.43
N THR A 294 6.36 -9.85 -8.61
CA THR A 294 7.79 -9.82 -8.94
C THR A 294 8.21 -8.38 -9.26
N PRO A 295 9.39 -7.92 -8.80
CA PRO A 295 9.92 -6.63 -9.19
C PRO A 295 9.95 -6.47 -10.71
N ARG A 296 9.51 -5.31 -11.20
CA ARG A 296 9.57 -5.01 -12.62
C ARG A 296 11.02 -4.77 -13.02
N LYS A 297 11.51 -5.56 -13.95
CA LYS A 297 12.80 -5.35 -14.57
C LYS A 297 12.78 -4.14 -15.51
N LEU A 298 13.92 -3.51 -15.71
CA LEU A 298 14.09 -2.40 -16.67
C LEU A 298 14.17 -2.94 -18.09
N GLY A 299 14.65 -4.18 -18.27
CA GLY A 299 14.85 -4.82 -19.58
C GLY A 299 16.04 -4.26 -20.33
N VAL A 300 17.08 -3.82 -19.62
CA VAL A 300 18.27 -3.20 -20.20
C VAL A 300 19.50 -4.08 -20.03
N THR A 301 20.49 -3.90 -20.91
CA THR A 301 21.78 -4.59 -20.81
C THR A 301 22.46 -4.30 -19.49
N GLY A 302 22.93 -5.34 -18.80
CA GLY A 302 23.65 -5.25 -17.53
C GLY A 302 22.74 -5.14 -16.30
N GLU A 303 21.42 -5.32 -16.43
CA GLU A 303 20.49 -5.30 -15.31
C GLU A 303 20.68 -6.49 -14.33
N ASP A 304 21.30 -7.57 -14.78
CA ASP A 304 21.58 -8.79 -14.00
C ASP A 304 22.88 -8.72 -13.18
N GLN A 305 23.60 -7.61 -13.23
CA GLN A 305 24.81 -7.41 -12.43
C GLN A 305 24.50 -7.38 -10.93
N PRO A 306 25.43 -7.87 -10.07
CA PRO A 306 25.24 -7.91 -8.61
C PRO A 306 24.97 -6.57 -7.95
N LYS A 307 25.41 -5.45 -8.57
CA LYS A 307 25.16 -4.09 -8.09
C LYS A 307 23.73 -3.60 -8.29
N VAL A 308 22.89 -4.35 -9.01
CA VAL A 308 21.49 -4.01 -9.27
C VAL A 308 20.59 -4.72 -8.26
N VAL A 309 19.87 -3.93 -7.46
CA VAL A 309 18.93 -4.42 -6.47
C VAL A 309 17.55 -3.81 -6.67
N TYR A 310 16.50 -4.51 -6.20
CA TYR A 310 15.11 -4.09 -6.40
C TYR A 310 14.43 -3.53 -5.13
N SER A 311 15.18 -3.33 -4.08
CA SER A 311 14.70 -2.68 -2.85
C SER A 311 15.87 -2.22 -2.00
N LEU A 312 15.69 -1.07 -1.33
CA LEU A 312 16.62 -0.61 -0.30
C LEU A 312 16.32 -1.36 1.00
N ILE A 313 17.33 -2.00 1.58
CA ILE A 313 17.25 -2.65 2.90
C ILE A 313 17.91 -1.75 3.95
N ASP A 314 19.14 -1.35 3.73
CA ASP A 314 19.93 -0.53 4.63
C ASP A 314 20.70 0.53 3.84
N PRO A 315 20.46 1.83 4.09
CA PRO A 315 21.19 2.89 3.40
C PRO A 315 22.67 2.95 3.74
N GLU A 316 23.07 2.55 4.94
CA GLU A 316 24.47 2.63 5.40
C GLU A 316 25.45 1.84 4.50
N GLN A 317 24.98 0.79 3.83
CA GLN A 317 25.81 -0.03 2.93
C GLN A 317 26.26 0.71 1.65
N TYR A 318 25.69 1.90 1.39
CA TYR A 318 25.99 2.70 0.20
C TYR A 318 26.90 3.91 0.48
N LYS A 319 27.49 4.02 1.68
CA LYS A 319 28.45 5.07 2.02
C LYS A 319 29.59 5.14 1.00
N ASN A 320 29.98 6.38 0.64
CA ASN A 320 31.03 6.66 -0.33
C ASN A 320 30.80 6.05 -1.74
N GLN A 321 29.56 5.85 -2.16
CA GLN A 321 29.20 5.26 -3.45
C GLN A 321 28.42 6.24 -4.34
N HIS A 322 28.49 5.99 -5.64
CA HIS A 322 27.63 6.62 -6.65
C HIS A 322 26.42 5.73 -6.89
N VAL A 323 25.26 6.17 -6.41
CA VAL A 323 24.02 5.36 -6.42
C VAL A 323 23.01 5.95 -7.36
N LEU A 324 22.46 5.11 -8.26
CA LEU A 324 21.29 5.45 -9.07
C LEU A 324 20.05 4.78 -8.49
N VAL A 325 19.02 5.57 -8.20
CA VAL A 325 17.69 5.09 -7.86
C VAL A 325 16.78 5.28 -9.06
N VAL A 326 16.11 4.20 -9.52
CA VAL A 326 15.21 4.24 -10.68
C VAL A 326 13.77 4.08 -10.23
N GLY A 327 12.96 5.12 -10.43
CA GLY A 327 11.53 5.11 -10.08
C GLY A 327 11.02 6.45 -9.56
N GLY A 328 9.70 6.58 -9.43
CA GLY A 328 9.05 7.84 -9.01
C GLY A 328 7.93 7.65 -7.99
N GLY A 329 7.85 6.49 -7.36
CA GLY A 329 6.92 6.22 -6.24
C GLY A 329 7.56 6.42 -4.88
N ASP A 330 6.78 6.26 -3.80
CA ASP A 330 7.26 6.44 -2.42
C ASP A 330 8.53 5.64 -2.12
N ALA A 331 8.63 4.39 -2.57
CA ALA A 331 9.79 3.54 -2.33
C ALA A 331 11.08 4.12 -2.96
N ALA A 332 10.97 4.68 -4.17
CA ALA A 332 12.11 5.33 -4.84
C ALA A 332 12.55 6.60 -4.12
N LEU A 333 11.59 7.46 -3.75
CA LEU A 333 11.88 8.71 -3.08
C LEU A 333 12.45 8.48 -1.67
N GLU A 334 11.88 7.53 -0.92
CA GLU A 334 12.39 7.12 0.39
C GLU A 334 13.81 6.56 0.28
N ALA A 335 14.08 5.71 -0.73
CA ALA A 335 15.40 5.16 -0.97
C ALA A 335 16.43 6.26 -1.31
N ALA A 336 16.10 7.11 -2.30
CA ALA A 336 17.00 8.17 -2.74
C ALA A 336 17.33 9.16 -1.61
N THR A 337 16.32 9.57 -0.83
CA THR A 337 16.54 10.54 0.27
C THR A 337 17.27 9.92 1.44
N SER A 338 17.00 8.65 1.79
CA SER A 338 17.72 7.98 2.89
C SER A 338 19.20 7.75 2.56
N ILE A 339 19.51 7.35 1.32
CA ILE A 339 20.93 7.17 0.91
C ILE A 339 21.64 8.52 0.77
N ALA A 340 20.94 9.58 0.35
CA ALA A 340 21.52 10.93 0.26
C ALA A 340 21.85 11.56 1.64
N GLU A 341 21.42 10.95 2.73
CA GLU A 341 21.81 11.32 4.10
C GLU A 341 23.13 10.66 4.53
N GLU A 342 23.59 9.62 3.80
CA GLU A 342 24.83 8.92 4.11
C GLU A 342 26.06 9.70 3.62
N GLU A 343 27.13 9.67 4.43
CA GLU A 343 28.36 10.42 4.18
C GLU A 343 29.07 9.96 2.90
N GLY A 344 29.59 10.91 2.13
CA GLY A 344 30.38 10.65 0.92
C GLY A 344 29.58 10.08 -0.26
N THR A 345 28.27 9.94 -0.15
CA THR A 345 27.44 9.31 -1.18
C THR A 345 26.95 10.33 -2.21
N THR A 346 27.06 9.97 -3.49
CA THR A 346 26.45 10.73 -4.60
C THR A 346 25.22 9.99 -5.09
N VAL A 347 24.03 10.60 -4.95
CA VAL A 347 22.78 9.95 -5.33
C VAL A 347 22.12 10.66 -6.51
N SER A 348 21.72 9.88 -7.50
CA SER A 348 20.86 10.32 -8.59
C SER A 348 19.55 9.54 -8.57
N ILE A 349 18.42 10.22 -8.80
CA ILE A 349 17.14 9.57 -9.01
C ILE A 349 16.66 9.80 -10.45
N SER A 350 16.41 8.70 -11.18
CA SER A 350 15.90 8.71 -12.56
C SER A 350 14.41 8.36 -12.56
N TYR A 351 13.61 9.18 -13.22
CA TYR A 351 12.20 8.92 -13.40
C TYR A 351 11.72 9.29 -14.80
N ARG A 352 10.97 8.37 -15.42
CA ARG A 352 10.50 8.48 -16.82
C ARG A 352 9.48 9.59 -17.08
N SER A 353 8.78 10.08 -16.03
CA SER A 353 7.77 11.13 -16.14
C SER A 353 8.32 12.48 -15.67
N GLU A 354 7.56 13.54 -15.92
CA GLU A 354 7.94 14.93 -15.61
C GLU A 354 7.74 15.32 -14.13
N ALA A 355 6.98 14.51 -13.37
CA ALA A 355 6.70 14.78 -11.96
C ALA A 355 6.48 13.50 -11.16
N PHE A 356 6.82 13.50 -9.87
CA PHE A 356 6.56 12.40 -8.93
C PHE A 356 5.09 12.32 -8.50
N SER A 357 4.19 12.20 -9.48
CA SER A 357 2.74 12.25 -9.28
C SER A 357 2.18 11.15 -8.36
N ARG A 358 2.92 10.05 -8.19
CA ARG A 358 2.50 8.87 -7.39
C ARG A 358 3.06 8.86 -5.99
N ALA A 359 3.97 9.76 -5.65
CA ALA A 359 4.59 9.79 -4.34
C ALA A 359 3.84 10.73 -3.39
N LYS A 360 3.89 10.42 -2.09
CA LYS A 360 3.33 11.25 -1.03
C LYS A 360 4.05 12.59 -0.96
N GLU A 361 3.32 13.65 -0.60
CA GLU A 361 3.88 14.99 -0.45
C GLU A 361 5.08 15.03 0.50
N LYS A 362 5.00 14.32 1.62
CA LYS A 362 6.09 14.21 2.58
C LYS A 362 7.40 13.75 1.91
N ASN A 363 7.31 12.74 1.05
CA ASN A 363 8.48 12.20 0.37
C ASN A 363 8.98 13.14 -0.74
N ARG A 364 8.06 13.80 -1.47
CA ARG A 364 8.44 14.83 -2.45
C ARG A 364 9.17 16.01 -1.79
N LYS A 365 8.65 16.52 -0.65
CA LYS A 365 9.32 17.58 0.10
C LYS A 365 10.72 17.19 0.56
N LYS A 366 10.94 15.94 0.97
CA LYS A 366 12.29 15.44 1.30
C LYS A 366 13.22 15.46 0.09
N VAL A 367 12.73 15.03 -1.08
CA VAL A 367 13.49 15.10 -2.34
C VAL A 367 13.85 16.54 -2.68
N ASP A 368 12.88 17.47 -2.60
CA ASP A 368 13.12 18.89 -2.87
C ASP A 368 14.16 19.49 -1.92
N GLN A 369 14.08 19.15 -0.64
CA GLN A 369 15.09 19.56 0.38
C GLN A 369 16.47 18.96 0.10
N ALA A 370 16.55 17.68 -0.24
CA ALA A 370 17.83 17.02 -0.56
C ALA A 370 18.44 17.59 -1.85
N LYS A 371 17.62 17.88 -2.86
CA LYS A 371 18.04 18.55 -4.11
C LYS A 371 18.55 19.97 -3.84
N ALA A 372 17.81 20.77 -3.07
CA ALA A 372 18.21 22.14 -2.71
C ALA A 372 19.52 22.17 -1.89
N ALA A 373 19.77 21.13 -1.09
CA ALA A 373 21.01 20.94 -0.34
C ALA A 373 22.16 20.36 -1.18
N GLY A 374 21.98 20.12 -2.48
CA GLY A 374 23.01 19.55 -3.37
C GLY A 374 23.32 18.07 -3.13
N ARG A 375 22.53 17.35 -2.30
CA ARG A 375 22.77 15.95 -1.93
C ARG A 375 22.11 14.94 -2.85
N LEU A 376 21.16 15.37 -3.70
CA LEU A 376 20.40 14.50 -4.59
C LEU A 376 20.27 15.14 -5.97
N ASN A 377 20.71 14.44 -7.00
CA ASN A 377 20.47 14.80 -8.38
C ASN A 377 19.16 14.19 -8.88
N VAL A 378 18.26 15.01 -9.46
CA VAL A 378 16.93 14.58 -9.92
C VAL A 378 16.85 14.67 -11.44
N LEU A 379 16.74 13.52 -12.09
CA LEU A 379 16.65 13.36 -13.55
C LEU A 379 15.21 12.95 -13.91
N MET A 380 14.40 13.95 -14.23
CA MET A 380 13.03 13.73 -14.76
C MET A 380 13.08 13.42 -16.26
N SER A 381 12.01 12.83 -16.79
CA SER A 381 11.90 12.43 -18.20
C SER A 381 13.10 11.61 -18.66
N SER A 382 13.62 10.73 -17.80
CA SER A 382 14.84 9.95 -18.05
C SER A 382 14.59 8.45 -17.98
N ASN A 383 15.28 7.70 -18.82
CA ASN A 383 15.24 6.23 -18.86
C ASN A 383 16.66 5.66 -18.86
N VAL A 384 16.86 4.62 -18.09
CA VAL A 384 18.10 3.83 -18.13
C VAL A 384 18.16 3.08 -19.46
N LYS A 385 19.30 3.11 -20.12
CA LYS A 385 19.57 2.39 -21.38
C LYS A 385 20.52 1.22 -21.19
N GLU A 386 21.56 1.40 -20.40
CA GLU A 386 22.58 0.38 -20.17
C GLU A 386 23.20 0.55 -18.79
N ILE A 387 23.49 -0.55 -18.12
CA ILE A 387 24.22 -0.60 -16.83
C ILE A 387 25.56 -1.29 -17.08
N GLN A 388 26.64 -0.54 -16.97
CA GLN A 388 28.00 -1.05 -17.10
C GLN A 388 28.64 -1.23 -15.71
N LYS A 389 29.85 -1.78 -15.64
CA LYS A 389 30.49 -2.14 -14.36
C LYS A 389 30.67 -0.94 -13.41
N ASP A 390 31.08 0.19 -13.93
CA ASP A 390 31.47 1.42 -13.18
C ASP A 390 30.63 2.65 -13.54
N LYS A 391 29.69 2.51 -14.46
CA LYS A 391 28.84 3.60 -14.94
C LYS A 391 27.48 3.13 -15.38
N VAL A 392 26.55 4.07 -15.52
CA VAL A 392 25.22 3.86 -16.07
C VAL A 392 24.93 4.89 -17.16
N ILE A 393 24.30 4.42 -18.22
CA ILE A 393 23.92 5.23 -19.37
C ILE A 393 22.41 5.45 -19.31
N LEU A 394 22.01 6.73 -19.30
CA LEU A 394 20.61 7.15 -19.34
C LEU A 394 20.35 7.96 -20.61
N GLU A 395 19.11 8.01 -21.03
CA GLU A 395 18.61 8.99 -21.99
C GLU A 395 17.66 9.95 -21.26
N GLN A 396 17.88 11.24 -21.42
CA GLN A 396 17.01 12.30 -20.90
C GLN A 396 16.70 13.29 -22.01
N ASN A 397 15.41 13.50 -22.32
CA ASN A 397 14.95 14.40 -23.38
C ASN A 397 15.62 14.16 -24.76
N GLY A 398 15.99 12.91 -25.06
CA GLY A 398 16.67 12.54 -26.32
C GLY A 398 18.19 12.64 -26.27
N GLU A 399 18.76 13.17 -25.19
CA GLU A 399 20.21 13.24 -25.00
C GLU A 399 20.71 12.10 -24.10
N GLN A 400 21.90 11.60 -24.40
CA GLN A 400 22.54 10.54 -23.61
C GLN A 400 23.37 11.13 -22.46
N ILE A 401 23.11 10.64 -21.26
CA ILE A 401 23.82 11.02 -20.03
C ILE A 401 24.56 9.81 -19.50
N THR A 402 25.84 9.98 -19.17
CA THR A 402 26.65 8.95 -18.51
C THR A 402 26.95 9.38 -17.09
N LEU A 403 26.63 8.52 -16.10
CA LEU A 403 26.92 8.75 -14.68
C LEU A 403 27.86 7.66 -14.16
N ALA A 404 28.84 8.04 -13.34
CA ALA A 404 29.58 7.07 -12.51
C ALA A 404 28.59 6.32 -11.60
N ASN A 405 28.78 5.03 -11.42
CA ASN A 405 27.80 4.22 -10.72
C ASN A 405 28.38 2.95 -10.09
N ASP A 406 28.21 2.85 -8.78
CA ASP A 406 28.58 1.68 -7.97
C ASP A 406 27.37 0.79 -7.64
N ALA A 407 26.16 1.38 -7.57
CA ALA A 407 24.93 0.65 -7.27
C ALA A 407 23.69 1.21 -7.99
N VAL A 408 22.78 0.32 -8.37
CA VAL A 408 21.48 0.68 -8.96
C VAL A 408 20.35 0.08 -8.14
N ILE A 409 19.42 0.92 -7.68
CA ILE A 409 18.23 0.49 -6.93
C ILE A 409 17.00 0.69 -7.80
N VAL A 410 16.41 -0.39 -8.28
CA VAL A 410 15.27 -0.36 -9.19
C VAL A 410 13.97 -0.40 -8.38
N CYS A 411 13.30 0.75 -8.28
CA CYS A 411 11.99 0.92 -7.65
C CYS A 411 10.89 1.19 -8.70
N ALA A 412 10.92 0.45 -9.80
CA ALA A 412 10.00 0.62 -10.94
C ALA A 412 8.60 0.01 -10.74
N GLY A 413 8.29 -0.43 -9.51
CA GLY A 413 7.06 -1.15 -9.15
C GLY A 413 7.20 -2.65 -9.40
N GLY A 414 6.08 -3.37 -9.28
CA GLY A 414 6.02 -4.82 -9.50
C GLY A 414 5.12 -5.20 -10.67
N ILE A 415 5.30 -6.41 -11.16
CA ILE A 415 4.37 -7.08 -12.05
C ILE A 415 3.34 -7.75 -11.15
N LEU A 416 2.07 -7.36 -11.31
CA LEU A 416 0.98 -7.94 -10.55
C LEU A 416 0.87 -9.45 -10.83
N PRO A 417 0.40 -10.26 -9.88
CA PRO A 417 0.20 -11.70 -10.10
C PRO A 417 -1.02 -12.01 -10.99
N THR A 418 -1.57 -11.02 -11.70
CA THR A 418 -2.76 -11.14 -12.58
C THR A 418 -2.64 -12.26 -13.61
N PRO A 419 -1.50 -12.46 -14.31
CA PRO A 419 -1.37 -13.58 -15.24
C PRO A 419 -1.53 -14.95 -14.57
N PHE A 420 -0.89 -15.12 -13.41
CA PHE A 420 -1.02 -16.34 -12.61
C PHE A 420 -2.46 -16.57 -12.11
N LEU A 421 -3.13 -15.53 -11.60
CA LEU A 421 -4.53 -15.62 -11.17
C LEU A 421 -5.44 -16.08 -12.30
N LYS A 422 -5.28 -15.51 -13.50
CA LYS A 422 -6.04 -15.91 -14.69
C LYS A 422 -5.71 -17.34 -15.14
N GLN A 423 -4.46 -17.76 -15.05
CA GLN A 423 -4.03 -19.11 -15.37
C GLN A 423 -4.74 -20.19 -14.51
N ILE A 424 -4.93 -19.93 -13.22
CA ILE A 424 -5.66 -20.83 -12.31
C ILE A 424 -7.18 -20.62 -12.31
N GLY A 425 -7.72 -19.84 -13.28
CA GLY A 425 -9.15 -19.64 -13.51
C GLY A 425 -9.80 -18.55 -12.67
N ILE A 426 -9.03 -17.76 -11.92
CA ILE A 426 -9.60 -16.65 -11.13
C ILE A 426 -9.92 -15.49 -12.07
N GLN A 427 -11.17 -15.01 -11.99
CA GLN A 427 -11.61 -13.80 -12.66
C GLN A 427 -10.93 -12.57 -12.05
N VAL A 428 -10.39 -11.71 -12.91
CA VAL A 428 -9.75 -10.45 -12.51
C VAL A 428 -10.33 -9.32 -13.35
N ASP A 429 -10.99 -8.39 -12.68
CA ASP A 429 -11.57 -7.21 -13.30
C ASP A 429 -10.63 -6.02 -13.17
N THR A 430 -10.51 -5.25 -14.24
CA THR A 430 -9.78 -3.98 -14.19
C THR A 430 -10.76 -2.86 -13.85
N LYS A 431 -10.66 -2.34 -12.63
CA LYS A 431 -11.53 -1.26 -12.12
C LYS A 431 -10.97 0.10 -12.54
N HIS A 432 -11.81 0.94 -13.16
CA HIS A 432 -11.48 2.29 -13.63
C HIS A 432 -12.34 3.35 -12.92
N GLY A 433 -12.18 3.52 -11.60
CA GLY A 433 -12.98 4.45 -10.81
C GLY A 433 -14.37 3.91 -10.46
N THR A 434 -14.53 2.60 -10.46
CA THR A 434 -15.77 1.89 -10.07
C THR A 434 -15.55 1.08 -8.80
N ALA A 435 -16.65 0.85 -8.07
CA ALA A 435 -16.64 0.02 -6.87
C ALA A 435 -16.44 -1.47 -7.19
#